data_7c92436a7f680c3dbe48583fdc9fec32
#
_entry.id   7c92436a7f680c3dbe48583fdc9fec32
#
_cell.length_a   1.000
_cell.length_b   1.000
_cell.length_c   1.000
_cell.angle_alpha   90.00
_cell.angle_beta   90.00
_cell.angle_gamma   90.00
#
_symmetry.space_group_name_H-M   'P 1'
#
loop_
_entity.id
_entity.type
_entity.pdbx_description
1 polymer ?
#
loop_
_entity_poly.entity_id
_entity_poly.type
_entity_poly.pdbx_seq_one_letter_code
_entity_poly.pdbx_strand_id
1 'polypeptide(L)'
;MVVEALVPSACACVLPRRLNQTPLHSSAVASLSDIVGYTDRFLRIRDVGDWDNALNGLQIENSGRVTRIGAAVDVSTRVLTEAQKRGVDFLIVHHGLFWPGLQAIQGALRRQLAVAFENDVALYSAHLPLDIHPKLGNNAQLVAGLGLKSAQPFLEEKGQPVGLRVYGSLPRNELVRKLQKVLNAPVKVFGVGPKQTRAIGVVTGAAGSEIYRIADEGIDTFITGEAPHWAAVAAEEVGVNLLLGGHYATEVFGVKALAAHLSKRFRIPWEFIDCPTGL
;
A
#
# COMPACT_ATOMS: atom_id res chain seq x y z
N MET A 1 35.97 71.69 -45.10
CA MET A 1 36.32 70.46 -44.38
C MET A 1 35.06 69.65 -44.23
N VAL A 2 34.93 68.61 -45.06
CA VAL A 2 33.78 67.75 -45.12
C VAL A 2 34.10 66.54 -44.25
N VAL A 3 33.25 66.21 -43.28
CA VAL A 3 33.38 65.06 -42.43
C VAL A 3 32.36 64.02 -42.97
N GLU A 4 32.86 62.95 -43.56
CA GLU A 4 32.06 61.76 -44.01
C GLU A 4 31.54 60.99 -42.79
N ALA A 5 30.24 60.73 -42.81
CA ALA A 5 29.60 59.87 -41.83
C ALA A 5 29.56 58.41 -42.36
N LEU A 6 30.21 57.52 -41.66
CA LEU A 6 30.17 56.07 -41.85
C LEU A 6 28.83 55.51 -41.38
N VAL A 7 28.13 54.80 -42.27
CA VAL A 7 26.91 54.03 -41.96
C VAL A 7 27.31 52.64 -41.47
N PRO A 8 26.84 52.14 -40.35
CA PRO A 8 27.10 50.73 -39.95
C PRO A 8 26.15 49.75 -40.64
N SER A 9 26.74 48.72 -41.15
CA SER A 9 26.12 47.56 -41.78
C SER A 9 25.10 46.87 -40.90
N ALA A 10 23.96 46.50 -41.49
CA ALA A 10 22.87 45.75 -40.86
C ALA A 10 23.29 44.35 -40.43
N CYS A 11 23.28 44.13 -39.14
CA CYS A 11 23.46 42.79 -38.54
C CYS A 11 22.14 41.99 -38.70
N ALA A 12 22.19 40.93 -39.49
CA ALA A 12 21.09 40.02 -39.68
C ALA A 12 20.79 39.24 -38.37
N CYS A 13 19.67 39.57 -37.76
CA CYS A 13 19.16 38.86 -36.58
C CYS A 13 18.66 37.46 -36.97
N VAL A 14 19.48 36.45 -36.72
CA VAL A 14 19.07 35.03 -36.84
C VAL A 14 18.12 34.71 -35.72
N LEU A 15 16.84 34.57 -36.01
CA LEU A 15 15.82 34.08 -35.09
C LEU A 15 16.16 32.64 -34.65
N PRO A 16 16.14 32.32 -33.35
CA PRO A 16 16.36 30.95 -32.89
C PRO A 16 15.23 30.06 -33.40
N ARG A 17 15.61 28.93 -34.01
CA ARG A 17 14.71 27.85 -34.38
C ARG A 17 13.86 27.47 -33.17
N ARG A 18 12.53 27.51 -33.33
CA ARG A 18 11.58 26.96 -32.37
C ARG A 18 11.96 25.48 -32.17
N LEU A 19 12.43 25.17 -30.96
CA LEU A 19 12.53 23.78 -30.50
C LEU A 19 11.13 23.17 -30.61
N ASN A 20 10.99 22.10 -31.36
CA ASN A 20 9.82 21.28 -31.42
C ASN A 20 9.49 20.86 -29.97
N GLN A 21 8.49 21.50 -29.37
CA GLN A 21 7.89 21.00 -28.16
C GLN A 21 7.26 19.66 -28.53
N THR A 22 7.85 18.59 -28.03
CA THR A 22 7.23 17.26 -28.02
C THR A 22 5.80 17.43 -27.50
N PRO A 23 4.75 16.90 -28.15
CA PRO A 23 3.40 17.06 -27.66
C PRO A 23 3.36 16.48 -26.23
N LEU A 24 2.89 17.29 -25.29
CA LEU A 24 2.50 16.84 -23.97
C LEU A 24 1.62 15.61 -24.19
N HIS A 25 2.07 14.44 -23.76
CA HIS A 25 1.24 13.25 -23.72
C HIS A 25 -0.06 13.65 -23.02
N SER A 26 -1.19 13.67 -23.74
CA SER A 26 -2.48 13.82 -23.10
C SER A 26 -2.56 12.73 -22.05
N SER A 27 -2.56 13.11 -20.78
CA SER A 27 -2.73 12.15 -19.69
C SER A 27 -4.02 11.39 -19.98
N ALA A 28 -3.94 10.05 -20.05
CA ALA A 28 -5.12 9.24 -20.26
C ALA A 28 -6.12 9.56 -19.13
N VAL A 29 -7.39 9.64 -19.50
CA VAL A 29 -8.50 9.83 -18.57
C VAL A 29 -9.29 8.53 -18.57
N ALA A 30 -9.60 7.99 -17.41
CA ALA A 30 -10.49 6.85 -17.28
C ALA A 30 -11.77 7.23 -16.54
N SER A 31 -12.83 6.46 -16.76
CA SER A 31 -14.06 6.56 -15.98
C SER A 31 -13.84 5.99 -14.58
N LEU A 32 -14.32 6.67 -13.55
CA LEU A 32 -14.31 6.16 -12.18
C LEU A 32 -15.05 4.82 -12.09
N SER A 33 -16.23 4.72 -12.73
CA SER A 33 -17.01 3.48 -12.73
C SER A 33 -16.28 2.30 -13.37
N ASP A 34 -15.48 2.53 -14.41
CA ASP A 34 -14.69 1.48 -15.07
C ASP A 34 -13.54 1.01 -14.16
N ILE A 35 -12.84 1.93 -13.49
CA ILE A 35 -11.76 1.61 -12.55
C ILE A 35 -12.34 0.83 -11.37
N VAL A 36 -13.40 1.34 -10.75
CA VAL A 36 -14.04 0.71 -9.59
C VAL A 36 -14.57 -0.68 -9.97
N GLY A 37 -15.37 -0.77 -11.04
CA GLY A 37 -15.93 -2.05 -11.45
C GLY A 37 -14.89 -3.09 -11.87
N TYR A 38 -13.74 -2.65 -12.40
CA TYR A 38 -12.62 -3.53 -12.67
C TYR A 38 -11.96 -3.98 -11.35
N THR A 39 -11.68 -3.05 -10.44
CA THR A 39 -10.98 -3.31 -9.17
C THR A 39 -11.80 -4.23 -8.28
N ASP A 40 -13.11 -4.00 -8.18
CA ASP A 40 -14.03 -4.84 -7.39
C ASP A 40 -14.02 -6.30 -7.85
N ARG A 41 -14.08 -6.52 -9.17
CA ARG A 41 -14.00 -7.90 -9.72
C ARG A 41 -12.61 -8.50 -9.54
N PHE A 42 -11.56 -7.72 -9.75
CA PHE A 42 -10.17 -8.17 -9.67
C PHE A 42 -9.79 -8.58 -8.25
N LEU A 43 -10.20 -7.82 -7.25
CA LEU A 43 -9.99 -8.11 -5.83
C LEU A 43 -11.07 -9.00 -5.22
N ARG A 44 -12.15 -9.32 -5.97
CA ARG A 44 -13.27 -10.11 -5.48
C ARG A 44 -13.92 -9.50 -4.22
N ILE A 45 -14.12 -8.17 -4.23
CA ILE A 45 -14.58 -7.39 -3.06
C ILE A 45 -15.85 -7.99 -2.43
N ARG A 46 -16.76 -8.55 -3.23
CA ARG A 46 -18.04 -9.11 -2.75
C ARG A 46 -17.94 -10.53 -2.23
N ASP A 47 -16.86 -11.24 -2.59
CA ASP A 47 -16.70 -12.66 -2.25
C ASP A 47 -15.80 -12.86 -1.03
N VAL A 48 -14.93 -11.89 -0.74
CA VAL A 48 -13.97 -11.96 0.37
C VAL A 48 -14.60 -11.37 1.61
N GLY A 49 -14.78 -12.20 2.65
CA GLY A 49 -15.27 -11.74 3.96
C GLY A 49 -14.26 -10.82 4.64
N ASP A 50 -14.76 -9.80 5.34
CA ASP A 50 -13.93 -8.86 6.10
C ASP A 50 -14.67 -8.40 7.36
N TRP A 51 -14.05 -7.55 8.18
CA TRP A 51 -14.74 -6.86 9.27
C TRP A 51 -15.73 -5.84 8.71
N ASP A 52 -16.89 -5.73 9.34
CA ASP A 52 -17.97 -4.84 8.87
C ASP A 52 -17.50 -3.39 8.67
N ASN A 53 -16.55 -2.95 9.50
CA ASN A 53 -16.01 -1.59 9.46
C ASN A 53 -14.99 -1.38 8.31
N ALA A 54 -14.48 -2.42 7.69
CA ALA A 54 -13.53 -2.29 6.59
C ALA A 54 -14.14 -1.57 5.39
N LEU A 55 -15.44 -1.82 5.12
CA LEU A 55 -16.22 -1.28 3.99
C LEU A 55 -15.38 -1.20 2.71
N ASN A 56 -15.01 -2.38 2.19
CA ASN A 56 -14.20 -2.48 0.98
C ASN A 56 -14.92 -1.92 -0.25
N GLY A 57 -14.16 -1.34 -1.18
CA GLY A 57 -14.67 -0.73 -2.40
C GLY A 57 -14.65 0.80 -2.36
N LEU A 58 -15.45 1.42 -3.22
CA LEU A 58 -15.56 2.88 -3.31
C LEU A 58 -16.28 3.44 -2.08
N GLN A 59 -15.61 4.33 -1.35
CA GLN A 59 -16.16 4.98 -0.15
C GLN A 59 -16.57 6.43 -0.38
N ILE A 60 -15.88 7.13 -1.29
CA ILE A 60 -16.22 8.48 -1.75
C ILE A 60 -16.09 8.47 -3.27
N GLU A 61 -17.13 8.93 -3.96
CA GLU A 61 -17.08 9.17 -5.40
C GLU A 61 -16.60 10.60 -5.71
N ASN A 62 -16.01 10.79 -6.89
CA ASN A 62 -15.70 12.10 -7.46
C ASN A 62 -16.61 12.38 -8.65
N SER A 63 -16.30 13.41 -9.46
CA SER A 63 -17.07 13.78 -10.68
C SER A 63 -17.11 12.70 -11.77
N GLY A 64 -16.55 11.51 -11.53
CA GLY A 64 -16.59 10.37 -12.46
C GLY A 64 -15.36 10.26 -13.36
N ARG A 65 -14.36 11.14 -13.21
CA ARG A 65 -13.12 11.14 -14.01
C ARG A 65 -11.90 10.86 -13.15
N VAL A 66 -10.98 10.05 -13.67
CA VAL A 66 -9.71 9.74 -13.02
C VAL A 66 -8.56 10.03 -13.96
N THR A 67 -7.63 10.86 -13.52
CA THR A 67 -6.44 11.27 -14.26
C THR A 67 -5.15 10.92 -13.55
N ARG A 68 -5.21 10.72 -12.21
CA ARG A 68 -4.05 10.36 -11.39
C ARG A 68 -4.46 9.50 -10.19
N ILE A 69 -3.79 8.37 -10.05
CA ILE A 69 -3.99 7.43 -8.94
C ILE A 69 -3.02 7.76 -7.81
N GLY A 70 -3.52 7.85 -6.58
CA GLY A 70 -2.73 7.84 -5.37
C GLY A 70 -2.86 6.51 -4.65
N ALA A 71 -1.84 6.11 -3.88
CA ALA A 71 -1.89 4.98 -2.97
C ALA A 71 -1.35 5.37 -1.60
N ALA A 72 -2.02 4.98 -0.53
CA ALA A 72 -1.56 5.14 0.85
C ALA A 72 -2.02 3.93 1.68
N VAL A 73 -1.43 3.71 2.86
CA VAL A 73 -1.92 2.68 3.78
C VAL A 73 -3.20 3.16 4.46
N ASP A 74 -3.15 4.33 5.08
CA ASP A 74 -4.25 4.87 5.86
C ASP A 74 -4.87 6.10 5.18
N VAL A 75 -6.17 6.34 5.42
CA VAL A 75 -6.79 7.62 5.12
C VAL A 75 -6.70 8.56 6.32
N SER A 76 -6.26 9.78 6.08
CA SER A 76 -6.22 10.85 7.08
C SER A 76 -6.32 12.21 6.41
N THR A 77 -6.61 13.27 7.17
CA THR A 77 -6.57 14.63 6.64
C THR A 77 -5.21 14.95 6.00
N ARG A 78 -4.10 14.48 6.60
CA ARG A 78 -2.74 14.65 6.06
C ARG A 78 -2.59 13.96 4.70
N VAL A 79 -3.02 12.70 4.59
CA VAL A 79 -2.93 11.93 3.33
C VAL A 79 -3.79 12.56 2.24
N LEU A 80 -5.02 12.94 2.55
CA LEU A 80 -5.91 13.62 1.58
C LEU A 80 -5.35 14.96 1.12
N THR A 81 -4.76 15.75 2.02
CA THR A 81 -4.10 17.02 1.67
C THR A 81 -2.87 16.78 0.77
N GLU A 82 -2.08 15.76 1.04
CA GLU A 82 -0.95 15.41 0.16
C GLU A 82 -1.43 14.87 -1.19
N ALA A 83 -2.52 14.11 -1.23
CA ALA A 83 -3.16 13.66 -2.47
C ALA A 83 -3.59 14.85 -3.33
N GLN A 84 -4.28 15.83 -2.73
CA GLN A 84 -4.69 17.07 -3.39
C GLN A 84 -3.49 17.84 -3.97
N LYS A 85 -2.43 18.08 -3.18
CA LYS A 85 -1.23 18.79 -3.64
C LYS A 85 -0.56 18.15 -4.85
N ARG A 86 -0.69 16.84 -4.99
CA ARG A 86 -0.13 16.03 -6.08
C ARG A 86 -1.10 15.82 -7.24
N GLY A 87 -2.31 16.39 -7.17
CA GLY A 87 -3.35 16.28 -8.18
C GLY A 87 -3.90 14.87 -8.33
N VAL A 88 -3.91 14.11 -7.24
CA VAL A 88 -4.55 12.78 -7.17
C VAL A 88 -6.06 12.98 -7.10
N ASP A 89 -6.79 12.29 -7.97
CA ASP A 89 -8.25 12.30 -8.06
C ASP A 89 -8.89 10.91 -7.79
N PHE A 90 -8.06 9.87 -7.64
CA PHE A 90 -8.46 8.54 -7.18
C PHE A 90 -7.44 8.00 -6.17
N LEU A 91 -7.80 7.99 -4.90
CA LEU A 91 -6.94 7.55 -3.80
C LEU A 91 -7.32 6.14 -3.35
N ILE A 92 -6.38 5.21 -3.45
CA ILE A 92 -6.49 3.85 -2.94
C ILE A 92 -5.88 3.82 -1.55
N VAL A 93 -6.61 3.27 -0.58
CA VAL A 93 -6.12 3.05 0.80
C VAL A 93 -6.36 1.61 1.23
N HIS A 94 -5.57 1.15 2.19
CA HIS A 94 -5.79 -0.12 2.86
C HIS A 94 -6.85 0.05 3.98
N HIS A 95 -6.64 1.00 4.86
CA HIS A 95 -7.59 1.35 5.92
C HIS A 95 -8.43 2.56 5.51
N GLY A 96 -9.72 2.33 5.28
CA GLY A 96 -10.66 3.36 4.83
C GLY A 96 -11.24 4.23 5.95
N LEU A 97 -12.17 5.11 5.59
CA LEU A 97 -12.80 6.09 6.49
C LEU A 97 -13.69 5.47 7.57
N PHE A 98 -14.29 4.32 7.28
CA PHE A 98 -15.32 3.74 8.12
C PHE A 98 -14.82 2.74 9.16
N TRP A 99 -13.47 2.60 9.26
CA TRP A 99 -12.84 1.73 10.23
C TRP A 99 -13.29 1.96 11.69
N PRO A 100 -13.52 3.21 12.15
CA PRO A 100 -14.08 3.45 13.47
C PRO A 100 -15.59 3.11 13.61
N GLY A 101 -16.23 2.61 12.56
CA GLY A 101 -17.67 2.34 12.54
C GLY A 101 -18.53 3.57 12.26
N LEU A 102 -19.86 3.44 12.52
CA LEU A 102 -20.80 4.52 12.31
C LEU A 102 -20.55 5.66 13.31
N GLN A 103 -20.39 6.87 12.80
CA GLN A 103 -20.15 8.06 13.60
C GLN A 103 -20.77 9.31 12.96
N ALA A 104 -21.02 10.33 13.80
CA ALA A 104 -21.50 11.62 13.31
C ALA A 104 -20.43 12.31 12.44
N ILE A 105 -20.85 13.00 11.37
CA ILE A 105 -19.97 13.75 10.48
C ILE A 105 -19.55 15.07 11.14
N GLN A 106 -18.58 14.98 12.04
CA GLN A 106 -18.02 16.13 12.76
C GLN A 106 -16.50 15.92 13.00
N GLY A 107 -15.80 16.93 13.49
CA GLY A 107 -14.38 16.84 13.87
C GLY A 107 -13.49 16.37 12.73
N ALA A 108 -12.78 15.27 12.93
CA ALA A 108 -11.82 14.72 11.96
C ALA A 108 -12.52 14.23 10.69
N LEU A 109 -13.60 13.46 10.81
CA LEU A 109 -14.33 12.93 9.65
C LEU A 109 -14.87 14.08 8.76
N ARG A 110 -15.44 15.14 9.37
CA ARG A 110 -15.90 16.31 8.61
C ARG A 110 -14.74 16.96 7.82
N ARG A 111 -13.54 17.08 8.43
CA ARG A 111 -12.37 17.65 7.73
C ARG A 111 -11.90 16.77 6.57
N GLN A 112 -11.87 15.45 6.78
CA GLN A 112 -11.49 14.49 5.73
C GLN A 112 -12.46 14.55 4.54
N LEU A 113 -13.76 14.51 4.81
CA LEU A 113 -14.80 14.62 3.78
C LEU A 113 -14.73 15.96 3.04
N ALA A 114 -14.53 17.09 3.77
CA ALA A 114 -14.39 18.40 3.16
C ALA A 114 -13.22 18.43 2.17
N VAL A 115 -12.03 17.95 2.56
CA VAL A 115 -10.87 17.91 1.66
C VAL A 115 -11.15 17.04 0.44
N ALA A 116 -11.79 15.87 0.61
CA ALA A 116 -12.09 14.98 -0.50
C ALA A 116 -13.09 15.62 -1.49
N PHE A 117 -14.20 16.20 -1.01
CA PHE A 117 -15.24 16.80 -1.85
C PHE A 117 -14.76 18.08 -2.54
N GLU A 118 -14.09 18.98 -1.80
CA GLU A 118 -13.60 20.25 -2.34
C GLU A 118 -12.53 20.06 -3.44
N ASN A 119 -11.84 18.92 -3.44
CA ASN A 119 -10.76 18.64 -4.40
C ASN A 119 -11.09 17.48 -5.36
N ASP A 120 -12.34 17.06 -5.40
CA ASP A 120 -12.84 16.02 -6.32
C ASP A 120 -12.02 14.70 -6.24
N VAL A 121 -11.69 14.25 -5.01
CA VAL A 121 -10.90 13.04 -4.76
C VAL A 121 -11.83 11.87 -4.44
N ALA A 122 -11.87 10.87 -5.31
CA ALA A 122 -12.51 9.60 -5.01
C ALA A 122 -11.63 8.78 -4.04
N LEU A 123 -12.25 8.09 -3.08
CA LEU A 123 -11.58 7.22 -2.13
C LEU A 123 -12.05 5.77 -2.31
N TYR A 124 -11.09 4.87 -2.49
CA TYR A 124 -11.30 3.44 -2.61
C TYR A 124 -10.52 2.70 -1.52
N SER A 125 -11.18 1.87 -0.74
CA SER A 125 -10.56 1.06 0.31
C SER A 125 -10.47 -0.41 -0.10
N ALA A 126 -9.34 -1.06 0.19
CA ALA A 126 -9.15 -2.49 -0.03
C ALA A 126 -8.32 -3.09 1.11
N HIS A 127 -8.97 -3.77 2.04
CA HIS A 127 -8.38 -4.40 3.22
C HIS A 127 -8.12 -5.90 2.94
N LEU A 128 -8.79 -6.86 3.60
CA LEU A 128 -8.55 -8.30 3.39
C LEU A 128 -8.61 -8.74 1.92
N PRO A 129 -9.52 -8.21 1.06
CA PRO A 129 -9.49 -8.57 -0.35
C PRO A 129 -8.16 -8.28 -1.05
N LEU A 130 -7.44 -7.24 -0.58
CA LEU A 130 -6.10 -6.96 -1.07
C LEU A 130 -5.05 -7.84 -0.37
N ASP A 131 -5.11 -8.01 0.96
CA ASP A 131 -4.13 -8.81 1.71
C ASP A 131 -3.99 -10.22 1.18
N ILE A 132 -5.10 -10.88 0.93
CA ILE A 132 -5.13 -12.28 0.46
C ILE A 132 -4.92 -12.43 -1.04
N HIS A 133 -4.83 -11.33 -1.80
CA HIS A 133 -4.67 -11.42 -3.25
C HIS A 133 -3.34 -12.11 -3.60
N PRO A 134 -3.37 -13.22 -4.40
CA PRO A 134 -2.23 -14.13 -4.53
C PRO A 134 -1.00 -13.54 -5.19
N LYS A 135 -1.12 -12.39 -5.86
CA LYS A 135 0.00 -11.70 -6.54
C LYS A 135 0.27 -10.31 -6.00
N LEU A 136 -0.76 -9.55 -5.69
CA LEU A 136 -0.63 -8.14 -5.28
C LEU A 136 -0.75 -7.94 -3.77
N GLY A 137 -1.24 -8.94 -3.04
CA GLY A 137 -1.49 -8.83 -1.61
C GLY A 137 -0.24 -8.55 -0.79
N ASN A 138 -0.41 -7.89 0.34
CA ASN A 138 0.69 -7.55 1.25
C ASN A 138 1.52 -8.79 1.60
N ASN A 139 0.88 -9.89 1.99
CA ASN A 139 1.56 -11.14 2.30
C ASN A 139 2.36 -11.70 1.11
N ALA A 140 1.75 -11.74 -0.07
CA ALA A 140 2.37 -12.27 -1.28
C ALA A 140 3.59 -11.44 -1.71
N GLN A 141 3.48 -10.12 -1.65
CA GLN A 141 4.56 -9.19 -1.98
C GLN A 141 5.71 -9.28 -0.96
N LEU A 142 5.39 -9.40 0.34
CA LEU A 142 6.40 -9.54 1.38
C LEU A 142 7.15 -10.88 1.25
N VAL A 143 6.45 -11.99 1.04
CA VAL A 143 7.03 -13.31 0.78
C VAL A 143 7.96 -13.28 -0.45
N ALA A 144 7.51 -12.65 -1.54
CA ALA A 144 8.31 -12.49 -2.75
C ALA A 144 9.55 -11.62 -2.51
N GLY A 145 9.41 -10.50 -1.78
CA GLY A 145 10.51 -9.61 -1.42
C GLY A 145 11.58 -10.30 -0.55
N LEU A 146 11.17 -11.23 0.31
CA LEU A 146 12.08 -12.05 1.11
C LEU A 146 12.79 -13.14 0.28
N GLY A 147 12.37 -13.36 -0.95
CA GLY A 147 12.88 -14.43 -1.83
C GLY A 147 12.41 -15.83 -1.41
N LEU A 148 11.35 -15.90 -0.62
CA LEU A 148 10.73 -17.16 -0.20
C LEU A 148 9.86 -17.72 -1.33
N LYS A 149 9.82 -19.05 -1.46
CA LYS A 149 9.13 -19.73 -2.57
C LYS A 149 8.13 -20.76 -2.03
N SER A 150 7.22 -21.19 -2.90
CA SER A 150 6.26 -22.26 -2.60
C SER A 150 5.38 -21.95 -1.38
N ALA A 151 4.95 -20.70 -1.26
CA ALA A 151 4.06 -20.27 -0.20
C ALA A 151 2.69 -20.96 -0.33
N GLN A 152 2.14 -21.36 0.81
CA GLN A 152 0.83 -21.99 0.93
C GLN A 152 -0.07 -21.14 1.83
N PRO A 153 -1.37 -21.03 1.52
CA PRO A 153 -2.32 -20.35 2.41
C PRO A 153 -2.38 -21.03 3.78
N PHE A 154 -2.56 -20.24 4.83
CA PHE A 154 -2.77 -20.72 6.20
C PHE A 154 -3.50 -19.68 7.04
N LEU A 155 -3.86 -20.03 8.26
CA LEU A 155 -4.56 -19.21 9.25
C LEU A 155 -5.94 -18.73 8.73
N GLU A 156 -6.95 -19.56 8.99
CA GLU A 156 -8.34 -19.23 8.59
C GLU A 156 -8.91 -18.08 9.42
N GLU A 157 -9.41 -17.03 8.73
CA GLU A 157 -10.11 -15.90 9.32
C GLU A 157 -11.24 -15.45 8.38
N LYS A 158 -12.40 -15.10 8.91
CA LYS A 158 -13.55 -14.67 8.10
C LYS A 158 -13.92 -15.64 6.96
N GLY A 159 -13.70 -16.94 7.15
CA GLY A 159 -14.03 -17.99 6.17
C GLY A 159 -13.02 -18.18 5.04
N GLN A 160 -11.80 -17.65 5.21
CA GLN A 160 -10.73 -17.77 4.22
C GLN A 160 -9.35 -17.69 4.87
N PRO A 161 -8.29 -18.26 4.23
CA PRO A 161 -6.94 -18.12 4.73
C PRO A 161 -6.42 -16.69 4.54
N VAL A 162 -5.93 -16.06 5.61
CA VAL A 162 -5.42 -14.69 5.62
C VAL A 162 -3.90 -14.61 5.62
N GLY A 163 -3.18 -15.72 5.83
CA GLY A 163 -1.73 -15.77 5.87
C GLY A 163 -1.11 -16.64 4.78
N LEU A 164 0.21 -16.53 4.67
CA LEU A 164 1.04 -17.40 3.82
C LEU A 164 2.11 -18.09 4.67
N ARG A 165 2.21 -19.42 4.56
CA ARG A 165 3.31 -20.19 5.15
C ARG A 165 4.28 -20.69 4.11
N VAL A 166 5.54 -20.75 4.49
CA VAL A 166 6.63 -21.26 3.65
C VAL A 166 7.44 -22.25 4.45
N TYR A 167 7.64 -23.45 3.90
CA TYR A 167 8.57 -24.42 4.45
C TYR A 167 9.94 -24.25 3.82
N GLY A 168 10.97 -24.18 4.65
CA GLY A 168 12.34 -24.00 4.18
C GLY A 168 13.31 -23.76 5.33
N SER A 169 14.59 -23.99 5.09
CA SER A 169 15.63 -23.83 6.09
C SER A 169 16.39 -22.53 5.84
N LEU A 170 16.24 -21.57 6.76
CA LEU A 170 16.90 -20.27 6.70
C LEU A 170 17.34 -19.87 8.11
N PRO A 171 18.60 -19.42 8.32
CA PRO A 171 18.99 -18.87 9.61
C PRO A 171 18.10 -17.68 10.01
N ARG A 172 17.55 -17.71 11.25
CA ARG A 172 16.69 -16.63 11.78
C ARG A 172 17.31 -15.24 11.57
N ASN A 173 18.60 -15.09 11.88
CA ASN A 173 19.27 -13.81 11.77
C ASN A 173 19.41 -13.34 10.29
N GLU A 174 19.48 -14.26 9.35
CA GLU A 174 19.45 -13.92 7.91
C GLU A 174 18.04 -13.48 7.50
N LEU A 175 17.00 -14.19 7.94
CA LEU A 175 15.62 -13.79 7.71
C LEU A 175 15.33 -12.40 8.26
N VAL A 176 15.79 -12.09 9.48
CA VAL A 176 15.65 -10.76 10.09
C VAL A 176 16.33 -9.68 9.24
N ARG A 177 17.57 -9.90 8.78
CA ARG A 177 18.26 -8.94 7.89
C ARG A 177 17.54 -8.74 6.56
N LYS A 178 17.03 -9.81 5.96
CA LYS A 178 16.23 -9.73 4.73
C LYS A 178 14.95 -8.93 4.98
N LEU A 179 14.26 -9.21 6.06
CA LEU A 179 13.03 -8.51 6.44
C LEU A 179 13.28 -7.01 6.65
N GLN A 180 14.31 -6.63 7.42
CA GLN A 180 14.72 -5.23 7.60
C GLN A 180 15.00 -4.54 6.26
N LYS A 181 15.70 -5.22 5.36
CA LYS A 181 16.00 -4.66 4.03
C LYS A 181 14.73 -4.46 3.18
N VAL A 182 13.83 -5.43 3.18
CA VAL A 182 12.59 -5.38 2.37
C VAL A 182 11.65 -4.31 2.89
N LEU A 183 11.50 -4.22 4.23
CA LEU A 183 10.64 -3.22 4.88
C LEU A 183 11.27 -1.82 4.89
N ASN A 184 12.59 -1.71 4.73
CA ASN A 184 13.36 -0.49 5.01
C ASN A 184 13.07 0.07 6.41
N ALA A 185 12.91 -0.81 7.40
CA ALA A 185 12.50 -0.51 8.77
C ALA A 185 13.16 -1.47 9.77
N PRO A 186 13.28 -1.09 11.05
CA PRO A 186 13.74 -2.00 12.08
C PRO A 186 12.74 -3.14 12.30
N VAL A 187 13.26 -4.32 12.67
CA VAL A 187 12.46 -5.49 13.03
C VAL A 187 12.74 -5.84 14.49
N LYS A 188 11.68 -5.95 15.29
CA LYS A 188 11.77 -6.46 16.66
C LYS A 188 11.64 -7.98 16.64
N VAL A 189 12.44 -8.66 17.47
CA VAL A 189 12.47 -10.11 17.56
C VAL A 189 12.14 -10.53 18.98
N PHE A 190 11.12 -11.37 19.14
CA PHE A 190 10.70 -11.92 20.42
C PHE A 190 10.63 -13.45 20.31
N GLY A 191 10.59 -14.11 21.48
CA GLY A 191 10.48 -15.55 21.58
C GLY A 191 11.82 -16.26 21.48
N VAL A 192 11.78 -17.57 21.71
CA VAL A 192 12.93 -18.48 21.82
C VAL A 192 12.87 -19.60 20.80
N GLY A 193 12.19 -19.38 19.70
CA GLY A 193 12.09 -20.33 18.60
C GLY A 193 13.46 -20.71 18.01
N PRO A 194 13.50 -21.64 17.04
CA PRO A 194 14.74 -22.21 16.55
C PRO A 194 15.63 -21.16 15.86
N LYS A 195 16.95 -21.30 16.01
CA LYS A 195 17.94 -20.49 15.28
C LYS A 195 17.90 -20.75 13.78
N GLN A 196 17.51 -21.96 13.39
CA GLN A 196 17.29 -22.38 12.00
C GLN A 196 15.79 -22.53 11.79
N THR A 197 15.19 -21.62 11.03
CA THR A 197 13.74 -21.66 10.72
C THR A 197 13.41 -22.81 9.79
N ARG A 198 12.23 -23.39 9.92
CA ARG A 198 11.72 -24.49 9.08
C ARG A 198 10.33 -24.22 8.51
N ALA A 199 9.50 -23.54 9.31
CA ALA A 199 8.14 -23.17 8.93
C ALA A 199 7.92 -21.68 9.27
N ILE A 200 7.88 -20.85 8.23
CA ILE A 200 7.74 -19.40 8.34
C ILE A 200 6.30 -19.04 7.99
N GLY A 201 5.58 -18.42 8.92
CA GLY A 201 4.27 -17.81 8.69
C GLY A 201 4.40 -16.31 8.45
N VAL A 202 3.62 -15.77 7.51
CA VAL A 202 3.58 -14.33 7.19
C VAL A 202 2.13 -13.88 7.17
N VAL A 203 1.79 -12.95 8.06
CA VAL A 203 0.53 -12.20 8.06
C VAL A 203 0.87 -10.75 8.37
N THR A 204 0.68 -9.85 7.42
CA THR A 204 0.96 -8.41 7.58
C THR A 204 -0.02 -7.75 8.55
N GLY A 205 0.27 -6.52 8.98
CA GLY A 205 -0.59 -5.77 9.90
C GLY A 205 -0.57 -6.27 11.35
N ALA A 206 -1.73 -6.43 11.98
CA ALA A 206 -1.88 -6.63 13.42
C ALA A 206 -2.21 -8.09 13.84
N ALA A 207 -1.59 -9.09 13.22
CA ALA A 207 -1.93 -10.50 13.49
C ALA A 207 -1.18 -11.12 14.70
N GLY A 208 -0.43 -10.34 15.46
CA GLY A 208 0.39 -10.88 16.57
C GLY A 208 -0.41 -11.52 17.70
N SER A 209 -1.71 -11.23 17.85
CA SER A 209 -2.61 -11.91 18.78
C SER A 209 -2.84 -13.39 18.45
N GLU A 210 -2.56 -13.81 17.22
CA GLU A 210 -2.81 -15.18 16.75
C GLU A 210 -1.70 -16.17 17.13
N ILE A 211 -0.75 -15.77 17.96
CA ILE A 211 0.50 -16.50 18.25
C ILE A 211 0.26 -17.96 18.67
N TYR A 212 -0.80 -18.28 19.43
CA TYR A 212 -1.13 -19.64 19.82
C TYR A 212 -1.61 -20.47 18.61
N ARG A 213 -2.51 -19.93 17.81
CA ARG A 213 -2.99 -20.57 16.56
C ARG A 213 -1.85 -20.79 15.57
N ILE A 214 -0.93 -19.83 15.50
CA ILE A 214 0.30 -19.91 14.69
C ILE A 214 1.15 -21.12 15.12
N ALA A 215 1.35 -21.30 16.43
CA ALA A 215 2.09 -22.43 16.97
C ALA A 215 1.38 -23.76 16.71
N ASP A 216 0.06 -23.83 16.88
CA ASP A 216 -0.76 -25.02 16.64
C ASP A 216 -0.71 -25.46 15.16
N GLU A 217 -0.53 -24.53 14.21
CA GLU A 217 -0.32 -24.84 12.80
C GLU A 217 1.13 -25.26 12.46
N GLY A 218 1.99 -25.40 13.48
CA GLY A 218 3.37 -25.87 13.32
C GLY A 218 4.33 -24.84 12.76
N ILE A 219 4.00 -23.54 12.84
CA ILE A 219 4.87 -22.45 12.48
C ILE A 219 5.88 -22.21 13.59
N ASP A 220 7.17 -22.19 13.27
CA ASP A 220 8.25 -21.91 14.22
C ASP A 220 8.77 -20.46 14.17
N THR A 221 8.40 -19.74 13.13
CA THR A 221 8.80 -18.34 12.92
C THR A 221 7.67 -17.56 12.27
N PHE A 222 7.15 -16.58 12.99
CA PHE A 222 6.02 -15.78 12.58
C PHE A 222 6.41 -14.34 12.29
N ILE A 223 6.11 -13.85 11.09
CA ILE A 223 6.32 -12.47 10.64
C ILE A 223 4.97 -11.77 10.59
N THR A 224 4.85 -10.67 11.35
CA THR A 224 3.67 -9.78 11.31
C THR A 224 4.11 -8.34 11.52
N GLY A 225 3.18 -7.38 11.41
CA GLY A 225 3.50 -5.97 11.64
C GLY A 225 3.60 -5.63 13.11
N GLU A 226 2.56 -5.94 13.89
CA GLU A 226 2.50 -5.64 15.34
C GLU A 226 1.82 -6.75 16.14
N ALA A 227 2.01 -6.68 17.47
CA ALA A 227 1.47 -7.63 18.41
C ALA A 227 1.17 -6.95 19.76
N PRO A 228 0.15 -7.39 20.51
CA PRO A 228 -0.04 -6.95 21.88
C PRO A 228 1.10 -7.44 22.78
N HIS A 229 1.35 -6.74 23.89
CA HIS A 229 2.46 -7.04 24.81
C HIS A 229 2.52 -8.52 25.22
N TRP A 230 1.39 -9.12 25.58
CA TRP A 230 1.32 -10.50 26.04
C TRP A 230 1.76 -11.53 24.97
N ALA A 231 1.64 -11.19 23.67
CA ALA A 231 2.03 -12.09 22.59
C ALA A 231 3.55 -12.35 22.55
N ALA A 232 4.36 -11.40 23.06
CA ALA A 232 5.80 -11.61 23.17
C ALA A 232 6.12 -12.69 24.22
N VAL A 233 5.42 -12.69 25.36
CA VAL A 233 5.53 -13.73 26.41
C VAL A 233 5.02 -15.06 25.86
N ALA A 234 3.85 -15.06 25.22
CA ALA A 234 3.29 -16.26 24.62
C ALA A 234 4.22 -16.89 23.57
N ALA A 235 4.90 -16.07 22.75
CA ALA A 235 5.87 -16.56 21.78
C ALA A 235 7.04 -17.34 22.43
N GLU A 236 7.48 -16.92 23.62
CA GLU A 236 8.49 -17.66 24.40
C GLU A 236 7.94 -19.00 24.90
N GLU A 237 6.72 -19.01 25.45
CA GLU A 237 6.10 -20.20 26.00
C GLU A 237 5.80 -21.28 24.93
N VAL A 238 5.40 -20.85 23.73
CA VAL A 238 5.12 -21.79 22.63
C VAL A 238 6.33 -22.08 21.74
N GLY A 239 7.49 -21.46 22.02
CA GLY A 239 8.74 -21.70 21.28
C GLY A 239 8.76 -21.19 19.86
N VAL A 240 8.04 -20.09 19.56
CA VAL A 240 7.97 -19.45 18.25
C VAL A 240 8.84 -18.19 18.20
N ASN A 241 9.56 -17.96 17.11
CA ASN A 241 10.15 -16.65 16.83
C ASN A 241 9.06 -15.71 16.33
N LEU A 242 8.76 -14.63 17.07
CA LEU A 242 7.85 -13.57 16.64
C LEU A 242 8.66 -12.38 16.11
N LEU A 243 8.52 -12.09 14.82
CA LEU A 243 9.21 -10.99 14.12
C LEU A 243 8.21 -9.88 13.80
N LEU A 244 8.39 -8.71 14.44
CA LEU A 244 7.50 -7.56 14.23
C LEU A 244 8.19 -6.54 13.31
N GLY A 245 7.60 -6.32 12.14
CA GLY A 245 8.13 -5.44 11.09
C GLY A 245 7.54 -4.03 11.06
N GLY A 246 6.53 -3.76 11.90
CA GLY A 246 5.72 -2.54 11.88
C GLY A 246 4.45 -2.71 11.05
N HIS A 247 3.31 -2.28 11.61
CA HIS A 247 2.00 -2.37 10.93
C HIS A 247 2.04 -1.68 9.58
N TYR A 248 2.31 -0.37 9.60
CA TYR A 248 2.42 0.43 8.39
C TYR A 248 3.42 -0.15 7.37
N ALA A 249 4.62 -0.51 7.82
CA ALA A 249 5.70 -0.95 6.94
C ALA A 249 5.39 -2.28 6.24
N THR A 250 4.60 -3.15 6.87
CA THR A 250 4.20 -4.43 6.28
C THR A 250 3.03 -4.32 5.29
N GLU A 251 2.30 -3.20 5.27
CA GLU A 251 1.10 -3.00 4.45
C GLU A 251 1.25 -2.02 3.28
N VAL A 252 2.44 -1.45 3.11
CA VAL A 252 2.71 -0.56 1.96
C VAL A 252 2.75 -1.29 0.61
N PHE A 253 2.93 -2.59 0.60
CA PHE A 253 3.17 -3.36 -0.62
C PHE A 253 1.93 -3.53 -1.47
N GLY A 254 0.81 -3.92 -0.87
CA GLY A 254 -0.44 -4.20 -1.56
C GLY A 254 -0.98 -2.98 -2.28
N VAL A 255 -1.09 -1.85 -1.61
CA VAL A 255 -1.61 -0.61 -2.20
C VAL A 255 -0.71 -0.09 -3.33
N LYS A 256 0.63 -0.21 -3.19
CA LYS A 256 1.59 0.11 -4.26
C LYS A 256 1.42 -0.80 -5.46
N ALA A 257 1.31 -2.12 -5.22
CA ALA A 257 1.15 -3.10 -6.28
C ALA A 257 -0.19 -2.92 -7.02
N LEU A 258 -1.28 -2.63 -6.29
CA LEU A 258 -2.59 -2.36 -6.87
C LEU A 258 -2.57 -1.09 -7.71
N ALA A 259 -2.03 0.01 -7.18
CA ALA A 259 -1.93 1.27 -7.93
C ALA A 259 -1.10 1.12 -9.21
N ALA A 260 0.05 0.42 -9.14
CA ALA A 260 0.87 0.12 -10.31
C ALA A 260 0.12 -0.74 -11.34
N HIS A 261 -0.65 -1.72 -10.89
CA HIS A 261 -1.48 -2.57 -11.75
C HIS A 261 -2.56 -1.75 -12.47
N LEU A 262 -3.30 -0.92 -11.75
CA LEU A 262 -4.33 -0.05 -12.32
C LEU A 262 -3.75 1.00 -13.26
N SER A 263 -2.62 1.61 -12.88
CA SER A 263 -1.86 2.53 -13.73
C SER A 263 -1.53 1.90 -15.09
N LYS A 264 -0.99 0.69 -15.08
CA LYS A 264 -0.69 -0.04 -16.32
C LYS A 264 -1.95 -0.35 -17.13
N ARG A 265 -3.03 -0.76 -16.45
CA ARG A 265 -4.30 -1.17 -17.10
C ARG A 265 -5.02 -0.02 -17.75
N PHE A 266 -5.07 1.14 -17.08
CA PHE A 266 -5.82 2.33 -17.52
C PHE A 266 -4.94 3.41 -18.15
N ARG A 267 -3.61 3.23 -18.15
CA ARG A 267 -2.61 4.19 -18.66
C ARG A 267 -2.64 5.53 -17.92
N ILE A 268 -2.94 5.52 -16.63
CA ILE A 268 -3.01 6.68 -15.75
C ILE A 268 -1.78 6.69 -14.85
N PRO A 269 -1.09 7.82 -14.64
CA PRO A 269 0.02 7.90 -13.72
C PRO A 269 -0.42 7.62 -12.28
N TRP A 270 0.50 7.07 -11.49
CA TRP A 270 0.26 6.81 -10.07
C TRP A 270 1.45 7.23 -9.21
N GLU A 271 1.19 7.43 -7.92
CA GLU A 271 2.21 7.68 -6.93
C GLU A 271 1.82 7.16 -5.55
N PHE A 272 2.83 6.90 -4.72
CA PHE A 272 2.62 6.50 -3.33
C PHE A 272 2.74 7.73 -2.42
N ILE A 273 1.76 7.90 -1.53
CA ILE A 273 1.73 8.94 -0.51
C ILE A 273 2.22 8.31 0.79
N ASP A 274 3.51 8.50 1.05
CA ASP A 274 4.17 7.92 2.22
C ASP A 274 3.89 8.77 3.47
N CYS A 275 3.11 8.20 4.39
CA CYS A 275 2.71 8.86 5.63
C CYS A 275 2.81 7.88 6.82
N PRO A 276 4.03 7.42 7.18
CA PRO A 276 4.21 6.42 8.21
C PRO A 276 3.69 6.89 9.56
N THR A 277 3.08 5.95 10.30
CA THR A 277 2.64 6.15 11.69
C THR A 277 3.76 5.93 12.69
N GLY A 278 4.73 5.10 12.35
CA GLY A 278 5.80 4.66 13.22
C GLY A 278 5.49 3.35 13.98
N LEU A 279 4.30 2.78 13.72
CA LEU A 279 3.86 1.48 14.26
C LEU A 279 3.99 0.38 13.22
#